data_10c310301aeba9848906033642fd8cf5
#
_entry.id   10c310301aeba9848906033642fd8cf5
#
_cell.length_a   1.000
_cell.length_b   1.000
_cell.length_c   1.000
_cell.angle_alpha   90.00
_cell.angle_beta   90.00
_cell.angle_gamma   90.00
#
_symmetry.space_group_name_H-M   'P 1'
#
loop_
_entity.id
_entity.type
_entity.pdbx_description
1 polymer ?
#
loop_
_entity_poly.entity_id
_entity_poly.type
_entity_poly.pdbx_seq_one_letter_code
_entity_poly.pdbx_strand_id
1 'polypeptide(L)'
;MGINADWVNHFADTAVQFPMNLESQYVAVTTRGLGNSAFLDYLTEWAEGSIGNKNGLNAEQHTKFLNSGLMVIQNSRWKEITRRIFEAMACGKLVITDRLPVETGLSEMFIEGEDIIYYDEMFDCIEKMNYYNEYEEERERIAHNGMIKVLHNYTQIQIVAKLIDKCKSYQLV
;
A
#
# COMPACT_ATOMS: atom_id res chain seq x y z
N MET A 1 10.20 -35.77 0.44
CA MET A 1 10.57 -34.88 1.57
C MET A 1 9.95 -33.54 1.28
N GLY A 2 8.98 -33.07 2.10
CA GLY A 2 8.42 -31.74 1.96
C GLY A 2 9.43 -30.70 2.46
N ILE A 3 9.63 -29.63 1.68
CA ILE A 3 10.41 -28.48 2.14
C ILE A 3 9.52 -27.71 3.11
N ASN A 4 9.96 -27.56 4.35
CA ASN A 4 9.28 -26.72 5.33
C ASN A 4 9.68 -25.29 5.03
N ALA A 5 8.86 -24.57 4.28
CA ALA A 5 9.10 -23.18 3.88
C ALA A 5 8.10 -22.27 4.57
N ASP A 6 8.59 -21.17 5.10
CA ASP A 6 7.78 -20.13 5.74
C ASP A 6 7.75 -18.85 4.91
N TRP A 7 6.60 -18.24 4.90
CA TRP A 7 6.38 -16.97 4.23
C TRP A 7 6.79 -15.78 5.10
N VAL A 8 7.48 -14.82 4.51
CA VAL A 8 7.82 -13.54 5.14
C VAL A 8 7.12 -12.43 4.38
N ASN A 9 6.29 -11.67 5.08
CA ASN A 9 5.56 -10.55 4.50
C ASN A 9 6.50 -9.39 4.12
N HIS A 10 6.07 -8.59 3.16
CA HIS A 10 6.65 -7.27 2.94
C HIS A 10 6.48 -6.38 4.19
N PHE A 11 7.25 -5.31 4.24
CA PHE A 11 7.27 -4.38 5.38
C PHE A 11 7.56 -2.95 4.91
N ALA A 12 7.28 -1.99 5.79
CA ALA A 12 7.72 -0.62 5.65
C ALA A 12 9.04 -0.37 6.38
N ASP A 13 9.92 0.43 5.79
CA ASP A 13 11.10 0.98 6.46
C ASP A 13 10.75 2.33 7.09
N THR A 14 10.44 2.32 8.38
CA THR A 14 10.00 3.51 9.11
C THR A 14 11.08 4.56 9.31
N ALA A 15 12.33 4.26 9.01
CA ALA A 15 13.39 5.26 8.93
C ALA A 15 13.28 6.13 7.66
N VAL A 16 12.55 5.64 6.66
CA VAL A 16 12.38 6.31 5.35
C VAL A 16 10.92 6.65 5.09
N GLN A 17 9.98 5.71 5.33
CA GLN A 17 8.56 5.91 5.12
C GLN A 17 7.88 6.42 6.40
N PHE A 18 7.41 7.64 6.37
CA PHE A 18 6.71 8.30 7.47
C PHE A 18 5.79 9.42 6.95
N PRO A 19 4.76 9.83 7.71
CA PRO A 19 3.91 10.95 7.33
C PRO A 19 4.72 12.26 7.28
N MET A 20 4.52 13.02 6.22
CA MET A 20 5.11 14.36 6.06
C MET A 20 3.98 15.39 6.01
N ASN A 21 4.19 16.53 6.67
CA ASN A 21 3.27 17.66 6.57
C ASN A 21 3.51 18.40 5.25
N LEU A 22 3.05 17.83 4.15
CA LEU A 22 3.14 18.40 2.81
C LEU A 22 1.73 18.72 2.31
N GLU A 23 1.61 19.81 1.59
CA GLU A 23 0.38 20.11 0.83
C GLU A 23 0.20 19.05 -0.27
N SER A 24 -1.01 18.50 -0.35
CA SER A 24 -1.32 17.49 -1.36
C SER A 24 -1.39 18.12 -2.74
N GLN A 25 -0.57 17.59 -3.66
CA GLN A 25 -0.50 18.03 -5.06
C GLN A 25 -1.42 17.21 -5.97
N TYR A 26 -1.80 16.01 -5.52
CA TYR A 26 -2.60 15.05 -6.28
C TYR A 26 -3.72 14.49 -5.43
N VAL A 27 -4.86 14.21 -6.07
CA VAL A 27 -5.93 13.42 -5.43
C VAL A 27 -5.44 12.00 -5.18
N ALA A 28 -4.80 11.41 -6.16
CA ALA A 28 -4.19 10.10 -5.98
C ALA A 28 -2.79 10.03 -6.62
N VAL A 29 -1.93 9.20 -6.05
CA VAL A 29 -0.63 8.89 -6.62
C VAL A 29 -0.48 7.39 -6.87
N THR A 30 0.26 7.05 -7.92
CA THR A 30 0.68 5.68 -8.21
C THR A 30 2.15 5.66 -8.61
N THR A 31 2.87 4.62 -8.21
CA THR A 31 4.30 4.45 -8.53
C THR A 31 4.50 3.27 -9.45
N ARG A 32 3.69 3.18 -10.49
CA ARG A 32 3.72 2.04 -11.38
C ARG A 32 4.82 2.18 -12.43
N GLY A 33 5.63 1.13 -12.59
CA GLY A 33 6.63 1.04 -13.64
C GLY A 33 6.01 0.98 -15.04
N LEU A 34 6.81 1.25 -16.06
CA LEU A 34 6.50 1.42 -17.49
C LEU A 34 5.65 0.31 -18.18
N GLY A 35 5.05 -0.61 -17.46
CA GLY A 35 4.37 -1.78 -18.02
C GLY A 35 2.84 -1.77 -18.04
N ASN A 36 2.18 -0.68 -17.59
CA ASN A 36 0.71 -0.65 -17.60
C ASN A 36 0.17 0.76 -17.89
N SER A 37 0.43 1.23 -19.10
CA SER A 37 -0.11 2.48 -19.61
C SER A 37 -1.65 2.48 -19.56
N ALA A 38 -2.30 1.40 -19.95
CA ALA A 38 -3.76 1.31 -20.00
C ALA A 38 -4.44 1.58 -18.64
N PHE A 39 -3.85 1.12 -17.52
CA PHE A 39 -4.38 1.43 -16.19
C PHE A 39 -4.28 2.92 -15.87
N LEU A 40 -3.12 3.50 -16.14
CA LEU A 40 -2.88 4.92 -15.88
C LEU A 40 -3.70 5.80 -16.81
N ASP A 41 -3.78 5.43 -18.10
CA ASP A 41 -4.57 6.16 -19.09
C ASP A 41 -6.04 6.18 -18.68
N TYR A 42 -6.56 5.04 -18.24
CA TYR A 42 -7.94 4.93 -17.74
C TYR A 42 -8.18 5.78 -16.49
N LEU A 43 -7.26 5.73 -15.50
CA LEU A 43 -7.37 6.58 -14.31
C LEU A 43 -7.35 8.06 -14.67
N THR A 44 -6.46 8.49 -15.56
CA THR A 44 -6.34 9.91 -15.93
C THR A 44 -7.49 10.42 -16.79
N GLU A 45 -8.16 9.54 -17.52
CA GLU A 45 -9.31 9.88 -18.35
C GLU A 45 -10.61 10.00 -17.55
N TRP A 46 -10.80 9.13 -16.54
CA TRP A 46 -12.11 8.97 -15.88
C TRP A 46 -12.14 9.43 -14.42
N ALA A 47 -10.99 9.67 -13.80
CA ALA A 47 -10.92 10.10 -12.42
C ALA A 47 -11.23 11.58 -12.25
N GLU A 48 -11.98 11.94 -11.23
CA GLU A 48 -12.17 13.33 -10.80
C GLU A 48 -10.95 13.78 -10.00
N GLY A 49 -10.09 14.58 -10.62
CA GLY A 49 -8.93 15.17 -9.99
C GLY A 49 -7.60 14.73 -10.59
N SER A 50 -6.52 15.20 -10.00
CA SER A 50 -5.18 15.00 -10.52
C SER A 50 -4.57 13.67 -10.07
N ILE A 51 -4.03 12.92 -11.02
CA ILE A 51 -3.31 11.67 -10.77
C ILE A 51 -1.81 11.89 -10.97
N GLY A 52 -1.05 11.65 -9.89
CA GLY A 52 0.42 11.63 -9.96
C GLY A 52 0.96 10.25 -10.29
N ASN A 53 1.89 10.19 -11.25
CA ASN A 53 2.64 8.96 -11.53
C ASN A 53 4.13 9.28 -11.71
N LYS A 54 4.98 8.63 -10.92
CA LYS A 54 6.43 8.78 -11.01
C LYS A 54 7.13 7.44 -10.84
N ASN A 55 8.21 7.25 -11.59
CA ASN A 55 9.05 6.06 -11.58
C ASN A 55 10.52 6.44 -11.39
N GLY A 56 11.35 5.46 -11.01
CA GLY A 56 12.79 5.65 -10.89
C GLY A 56 13.20 6.54 -9.71
N LEU A 57 12.33 6.72 -8.74
CA LEU A 57 12.60 7.52 -7.54
C LEU A 57 13.51 6.76 -6.58
N ASN A 58 14.44 7.46 -5.93
CA ASN A 58 15.12 6.93 -4.76
C ASN A 58 14.17 6.90 -3.55
N ALA A 59 14.57 6.28 -2.43
CA ALA A 59 13.71 6.06 -1.28
C ALA A 59 13.11 7.35 -0.70
N GLU A 60 13.90 8.40 -0.55
CA GLU A 60 13.43 9.70 -0.04
C GLU A 60 12.45 10.38 -1.01
N GLN A 61 12.78 10.39 -2.29
CA GLN A 61 11.90 10.93 -3.33
C GLN A 61 10.58 10.16 -3.41
N HIS A 62 10.62 8.84 -3.25
CA HIS A 62 9.45 7.99 -3.24
C HIS A 62 8.54 8.33 -2.05
N THR A 63 9.11 8.48 -0.86
CA THR A 63 8.36 8.87 0.35
C THR A 63 7.72 10.25 0.17
N LYS A 64 8.45 11.25 -0.33
CA LYS A 64 7.89 12.56 -0.65
C LYS A 64 6.76 12.48 -1.66
N PHE A 65 6.92 11.63 -2.67
CA PHE A 65 5.90 11.44 -3.69
C PHE A 65 4.65 10.76 -3.13
N LEU A 66 4.76 9.72 -2.31
CA LEU A 66 3.62 9.13 -1.62
C LEU A 66 2.87 10.16 -0.77
N ASN A 67 3.61 11.01 -0.05
CA ASN A 67 3.04 12.08 0.77
C ASN A 67 2.38 13.22 -0.03
N SER A 68 2.66 13.35 -1.32
CA SER A 68 2.07 14.39 -2.18
C SER A 68 0.66 14.06 -2.70
N GLY A 69 0.15 12.85 -2.46
CA GLY A 69 -1.23 12.46 -2.76
C GLY A 69 -2.12 12.42 -1.52
N LEU A 70 -3.43 12.56 -1.69
CA LEU A 70 -4.40 12.27 -0.63
C LEU A 70 -4.50 10.77 -0.40
N MET A 71 -4.40 9.98 -1.46
CA MET A 71 -4.46 8.52 -1.45
C MET A 71 -3.45 7.90 -2.41
N VAL A 72 -3.21 6.60 -2.26
CA VAL A 72 -2.32 5.82 -3.13
C VAL A 72 -3.13 4.73 -3.82
N ILE A 73 -3.12 4.74 -5.15
CA ILE A 73 -3.73 3.69 -5.96
C ILE A 73 -2.67 2.65 -6.31
N GLN A 74 -2.92 1.43 -5.93
CA GLN A 74 -2.08 0.28 -6.23
C GLN A 74 -2.83 -0.70 -7.15
N ASN A 75 -2.14 -1.20 -8.15
CA ASN A 75 -2.60 -2.32 -8.98
C ASN A 75 -1.46 -3.31 -9.11
N SER A 76 -1.64 -4.52 -8.65
CA SER A 76 -0.62 -5.57 -8.69
C SER A 76 -0.41 -6.05 -10.13
N ARG A 77 0.83 -6.34 -10.50
CA ARG A 77 1.15 -6.84 -11.84
C ARG A 77 0.85 -8.33 -11.99
N TRP A 78 1.14 -9.08 -10.94
CA TRP A 78 1.09 -10.54 -10.94
C TRP A 78 0.18 -11.09 -9.84
N LYS A 79 -0.79 -10.27 -9.38
CA LYS A 79 -1.68 -10.62 -8.27
C LYS A 79 -0.89 -11.00 -7.00
N GLU A 80 0.17 -10.23 -6.73
CA GLU A 80 1.00 -10.37 -5.54
C GLU A 80 0.84 -9.17 -4.58
N ILE A 81 1.09 -9.41 -3.30
CA ILE A 81 1.24 -8.34 -2.32
C ILE A 81 2.51 -7.54 -2.67
N THR A 82 2.40 -6.24 -2.78
CA THR A 82 3.54 -5.38 -3.07
C THR A 82 3.98 -4.59 -1.84
N ARG A 83 5.27 -4.30 -1.74
CA ARG A 83 5.82 -3.48 -0.65
C ARG A 83 5.19 -2.09 -0.57
N ARG A 84 4.75 -1.54 -1.70
CA ARG A 84 4.12 -0.21 -1.78
C ARG A 84 2.88 -0.05 -0.90
N ILE A 85 2.12 -1.11 -0.66
CA ILE A 85 0.97 -1.09 0.25
C ILE A 85 1.45 -0.67 1.65
N PHE A 86 2.49 -1.30 2.15
CA PHE A 86 3.05 -1.01 3.48
C PHE A 86 3.73 0.36 3.53
N GLU A 87 4.46 0.74 2.48
CA GLU A 87 5.11 2.04 2.36
C GLU A 87 4.09 3.19 2.35
N ALA A 88 3.00 3.06 1.61
CA ALA A 88 1.94 4.05 1.53
C ALA A 88 1.18 4.19 2.86
N MET A 89 0.84 3.06 3.49
CA MET A 89 0.22 3.06 4.83
C MET A 89 1.14 3.68 5.88
N ALA A 90 2.45 3.37 5.86
CA ALA A 90 3.42 3.99 6.78
C ALA A 90 3.54 5.51 6.58
N CYS A 91 3.24 6.02 5.38
CA CYS A 91 3.12 7.45 5.10
C CYS A 91 1.76 8.05 5.53
N GLY A 92 0.88 7.27 6.16
CA GLY A 92 -0.45 7.74 6.58
C GLY A 92 -1.40 7.99 5.43
N LYS A 93 -1.27 7.27 4.31
CA LYS A 93 -2.14 7.44 3.14
C LYS A 93 -3.15 6.31 3.02
N LEU A 94 -4.38 6.66 2.61
CA LEU A 94 -5.35 5.66 2.21
C LEU A 94 -4.80 4.86 1.03
N VAL A 95 -4.84 3.54 1.15
CA VAL A 95 -4.47 2.64 0.06
C VAL A 95 -5.73 2.06 -0.57
N ILE A 96 -5.88 2.28 -1.88
CA ILE A 96 -6.89 1.62 -2.71
C ILE A 96 -6.14 0.65 -3.62
N THR A 97 -6.38 -0.65 -3.50
CA THR A 97 -5.65 -1.69 -4.23
C THR A 97 -6.58 -2.71 -4.87
N ASP A 98 -6.14 -3.33 -5.96
CA ASP A 98 -6.87 -4.44 -6.55
C ASP A 98 -7.04 -5.59 -5.56
N ARG A 99 -8.23 -6.22 -5.57
CA ARG A 99 -8.49 -7.39 -4.74
C ARG A 99 -7.61 -8.54 -5.21
N LEU A 100 -6.80 -9.02 -4.29
CA LEU A 100 -5.92 -10.17 -4.53
C LEU A 100 -6.61 -11.48 -4.15
N PRO A 101 -6.17 -12.63 -4.73
CA PRO A 101 -6.60 -13.94 -4.28
C PRO A 101 -6.39 -14.12 -2.77
N VAL A 102 -7.30 -14.83 -2.12
CA VAL A 102 -7.26 -15.04 -0.64
C VAL A 102 -5.98 -15.75 -0.20
N GLU A 103 -5.41 -16.57 -1.06
CA GLU A 103 -4.16 -17.30 -0.83
C GLU A 103 -2.96 -16.38 -0.63
N THR A 104 -3.05 -15.12 -1.05
CA THR A 104 -2.01 -14.12 -0.77
C THR A 104 -1.98 -13.69 0.70
N GLY A 105 -3.09 -13.86 1.43
CA GLY A 105 -3.23 -13.46 2.83
C GLY A 105 -3.47 -11.96 3.03
N LEU A 106 -3.56 -11.14 1.97
CA LEU A 106 -3.73 -9.68 2.12
C LEU A 106 -5.03 -9.33 2.87
N SER A 107 -6.12 -10.02 2.57
CA SER A 107 -7.43 -9.80 3.22
C SER A 107 -7.48 -10.28 4.69
N GLU A 108 -6.53 -11.14 5.10
CA GLU A 108 -6.35 -11.51 6.50
C GLU A 108 -5.51 -10.45 7.26
N MET A 109 -4.61 -9.79 6.53
CA MET A 109 -3.76 -8.75 7.10
C MET A 109 -4.50 -7.42 7.27
N PHE A 110 -5.34 -7.03 6.32
CA PHE A 110 -6.02 -5.73 6.29
C PHE A 110 -7.50 -5.89 5.96
N ILE A 111 -8.34 -5.29 6.79
CA ILE A 111 -9.80 -5.36 6.71
C ILE A 111 -10.32 -4.23 5.82
N GLU A 112 -11.12 -4.59 4.81
CA GLU A 112 -11.76 -3.63 3.91
C GLU A 112 -12.65 -2.63 4.67
N GLY A 113 -12.53 -1.34 4.36
CA GLY A 113 -13.27 -0.27 5.02
C GLY A 113 -12.77 0.12 6.41
N GLU A 114 -11.84 -0.67 6.99
CA GLU A 114 -11.22 -0.37 8.28
C GLU A 114 -9.77 0.11 8.12
N ASP A 115 -8.96 -0.64 7.35
CA ASP A 115 -7.52 -0.41 7.20
C ASP A 115 -7.10 -0.11 5.75
N ILE A 116 -7.91 -0.58 4.78
CA ILE A 116 -7.59 -0.58 3.35
C ILE A 116 -8.89 -0.57 2.53
N ILE A 117 -8.79 -0.18 1.28
CA ILE A 117 -9.89 -0.30 0.31
C ILE A 117 -9.44 -1.22 -0.83
N TYR A 118 -10.28 -2.20 -1.15
CA TYR A 118 -10.10 -3.07 -2.31
C TYR A 118 -11.01 -2.64 -3.45
N TYR A 119 -10.54 -2.83 -4.69
CA TYR A 119 -11.37 -2.74 -5.87
C TYR A 119 -11.29 -4.03 -6.70
N ASP A 120 -12.37 -4.34 -7.41
CA ASP A 120 -12.47 -5.55 -8.22
C ASP A 120 -12.20 -5.23 -9.70
N GLU A 121 -12.70 -4.09 -10.18
CA GLU A 121 -12.57 -3.62 -11.56
C GLU A 121 -12.10 -2.16 -11.62
N MET A 122 -11.68 -1.73 -12.80
CA MET A 122 -11.16 -0.37 -13.01
C MET A 122 -12.19 0.72 -12.71
N PHE A 123 -13.45 0.50 -13.08
CA PHE A 123 -14.53 1.42 -12.81
C PHE A 123 -14.78 1.56 -11.30
N ASP A 124 -14.82 0.43 -10.58
CA ASP A 124 -14.93 0.39 -9.12
C ASP A 124 -13.77 1.14 -8.42
N CYS A 125 -12.56 1.03 -8.98
CA CYS A 125 -11.41 1.83 -8.49
C CYS A 125 -11.67 3.33 -8.57
N ILE A 126 -12.24 3.81 -9.69
CA ILE A 126 -12.54 5.22 -9.90
C ILE A 126 -13.67 5.69 -8.98
N GLU A 127 -14.76 4.91 -8.87
CA GLU A 127 -15.86 5.24 -7.96
C GLU A 127 -15.36 5.39 -6.53
N LYS A 128 -14.54 4.44 -6.04
CA LYS A 128 -13.94 4.49 -4.71
C LYS A 128 -12.98 5.69 -4.56
N MET A 129 -12.18 5.96 -5.56
CA MET A 129 -11.27 7.10 -5.54
C MET A 129 -12.05 8.42 -5.44
N ASN A 130 -13.10 8.60 -6.26
CA ASN A 130 -13.94 9.80 -6.23
C ASN A 130 -14.69 9.92 -4.89
N TYR A 131 -15.23 8.80 -4.38
CA TYR A 131 -15.87 8.76 -3.08
C TYR A 131 -14.93 9.24 -1.96
N TYR A 132 -13.73 8.66 -1.84
CA TYR A 132 -12.78 9.05 -0.79
C TYR A 132 -12.08 10.39 -1.05
N ASN A 133 -12.19 10.97 -2.24
CA ASN A 133 -11.82 12.36 -2.49
C ASN A 133 -12.80 13.32 -1.84
N GLU A 134 -14.10 12.99 -1.87
CA GLU A 134 -15.18 13.80 -1.27
C GLU A 134 -15.29 13.59 0.24
N TYR A 135 -15.20 12.33 0.72
CA TYR A 135 -15.41 11.97 2.13
C TYR A 135 -14.09 11.93 2.91
N GLU A 136 -13.55 13.11 3.22
CA GLU A 136 -12.25 13.28 3.87
C GLU A 136 -12.13 12.58 5.23
N GLU A 137 -13.12 12.75 6.11
CA GLU A 137 -13.08 12.18 7.46
C GLU A 137 -12.97 10.65 7.42
N GLU A 138 -13.70 10.01 6.52
CA GLU A 138 -13.65 8.56 6.35
C GLU A 138 -12.33 8.11 5.73
N ARG A 139 -11.84 8.84 4.72
CA ARG A 139 -10.51 8.61 4.13
C ARG A 139 -9.42 8.64 5.19
N GLU A 140 -9.40 9.69 6.01
CA GLU A 140 -8.38 9.86 7.05
C GLU A 140 -8.48 8.82 8.16
N ARG A 141 -9.68 8.43 8.53
CA ARG A 141 -9.91 7.36 9.51
C ARG A 141 -9.31 6.04 9.04
N ILE A 142 -9.61 5.62 7.81
CA ILE A 142 -9.08 4.36 7.25
C ILE A 142 -7.56 4.44 7.06
N ALA A 143 -7.05 5.55 6.54
CA ALA A 143 -5.62 5.79 6.37
C ALA A 143 -4.86 5.70 7.71
N HIS A 144 -5.41 6.30 8.78
CA HIS A 144 -4.85 6.24 10.12
C HIS A 144 -4.82 4.81 10.67
N ASN A 145 -5.91 4.07 10.54
CA ASN A 145 -5.98 2.68 11.00
C ASN A 145 -4.96 1.80 10.27
N GLY A 146 -4.88 1.91 8.94
CA GLY A 146 -3.89 1.20 8.14
C GLY A 146 -2.45 1.53 8.56
N MET A 147 -2.16 2.82 8.81
CA MET A 147 -0.86 3.27 9.31
C MET A 147 -0.53 2.63 10.66
N ILE A 148 -1.42 2.72 11.65
CA ILE A 148 -1.22 2.14 12.99
C ILE A 148 -0.96 0.64 12.89
N LYS A 149 -1.71 -0.06 12.05
CA LYS A 149 -1.56 -1.50 11.85
C LYS A 149 -0.21 -1.86 11.27
N VAL A 150 0.28 -1.10 10.27
CA VAL A 150 1.61 -1.30 9.68
C VAL A 150 2.70 -1.00 10.69
N LEU A 151 2.61 0.11 11.42
CA LEU A 151 3.60 0.50 12.42
C LEU A 151 3.72 -0.50 13.57
N HIS A 152 2.63 -1.19 13.93
CA HIS A 152 2.63 -2.18 15.01
C HIS A 152 3.04 -3.58 14.57
N ASN A 153 2.87 -3.96 13.29
CA ASN A 153 2.99 -5.36 12.89
C ASN A 153 3.94 -5.61 11.71
N TYR A 154 4.19 -4.60 10.87
CA TYR A 154 4.80 -4.77 9.55
C TYR A 154 5.92 -3.77 9.26
N THR A 155 6.68 -3.38 10.28
CA THR A 155 7.92 -2.63 10.08
C THR A 155 9.11 -3.58 9.91
N GLN A 156 10.21 -3.09 9.36
CA GLN A 156 11.43 -3.88 9.21
C GLN A 156 11.90 -4.49 10.55
N ILE A 157 11.75 -3.75 11.66
CA ILE A 157 12.18 -4.21 12.99
C ILE A 157 11.37 -5.43 13.43
N GLN A 158 10.03 -5.38 13.30
CA GLN A 158 9.16 -6.48 13.70
C GLN A 158 9.35 -7.71 12.81
N ILE A 159 9.52 -7.52 11.50
CA ILE A 159 9.74 -8.64 10.58
C ILE A 159 11.09 -9.31 10.85
N VAL A 160 12.16 -8.53 11.06
CA VAL A 160 13.47 -9.08 11.40
C VAL A 160 13.45 -9.78 12.76
N ALA A 161 12.77 -9.23 13.77
CA ALA A 161 12.61 -9.88 15.07
C ALA A 161 11.91 -11.24 14.94
N LYS A 162 10.79 -11.30 14.21
CA LYS A 162 10.07 -12.56 13.94
C LYS A 162 10.96 -13.60 13.23
N LEU A 163 11.77 -13.16 12.25
CA LEU A 163 12.72 -14.04 11.56
C LEU A 163 13.79 -14.61 12.50
N ILE A 164 14.38 -13.74 13.34
CA ILE A 164 15.40 -14.17 14.32
C ILE A 164 14.83 -15.19 15.30
N ASP A 165 13.63 -14.93 15.84
CA ASP A 165 12.98 -15.84 16.78
C ASP A 165 12.66 -17.19 16.12
N LYS A 166 12.24 -17.16 14.87
CA LYS A 166 11.99 -18.38 14.11
C LYS A 166 13.28 -19.15 13.83
N CYS A 167 14.36 -18.47 13.43
CA CYS A 167 15.67 -19.13 13.26
C CYS A 167 16.16 -19.79 14.56
N LYS A 168 15.97 -19.14 15.71
CA LYS A 168 16.31 -19.72 17.01
C LYS A 168 15.51 -20.97 17.32
N SER A 169 14.22 -21.00 16.96
CA SER A 169 13.36 -22.17 17.18
C SER A 169 13.80 -23.41 16.40
N TYR A 170 14.45 -23.23 15.25
CA TYR A 170 15.01 -24.33 14.45
C TYR A 170 16.39 -24.82 14.94
N GLN A 171 17.09 -24.06 15.78
CA GLN A 171 18.41 -24.45 16.33
C GLN A 171 18.31 -25.17 17.68
N LEU A 172 17.09 -25.31 18.23
CA LEU A 172 16.83 -25.95 19.52
C LEU A 172 16.38 -27.42 19.39
N VAL A 173 16.65 -28.06 18.25
CA VAL A 173 16.44 -29.51 18.00
C VAL A 173 17.77 -30.23 17.84
#